data_3911bea1623e7071e5988a8873a36a05
#
_entry.id   3911bea1623e7071e5988a8873a36a05
#
_cell.length_a   1.000
_cell.length_b   1.000
_cell.length_c   1.000
_cell.angle_alpha   90.00
_cell.angle_beta   90.00
_cell.angle_gamma   90.00
#
_symmetry.space_group_name_H-M   'P 1'
#
loop_
_entity.id
_entity.type
_entity.pdbx_description
1 polymer ?
#
loop_
_entity_poly.entity_id
_entity_poly.type
_entity_poly.pdbx_seq_one_letter_code
_entity_poly.pdbx_strand_id
1 'polypeptide(L)'
;MKKFDEFNLDKEILKSLNILNYNTPTEVQDKVIPKLIDKNNILVKSKTGTGKSASFAIPICNQIKSLEKDLKALVIVPTRELALQVKEEIENIGRIKRIKCSAILGKDSFNNQVLELKQGVNVIVATPGRMIDHITKGSVDLSKLEYFVIDEVDKMFTKGFKTDIDTIMKNIDKNVCKAFFSATVEDDLKNICDEYMKEYDYIEIKGSINKLQNKILQQYIQVDIKNSSKYKYLESLLYKFKPDTAIIFTNTKKQAQNLYEKMKESGFLVEHISGDISQERRFYIIDSFKKHEFNILISSDIISRGIHIEDVSLVVNYDIPVDKEVYVHRIGRTGRAGKDGVAVSLVSEQDYKYFEEIKDYIKQEIDLIEVEHDEKDKADYKIKVNELKEGSSLSTNSDEDKFGGEITKIHINIGKKKKIRIGDIVGALNNIENIENSDLGVIKIYDNYSTVDILNKKGKDFLNNNSEIIVKNKKAKIREEK
;
A
#
# COMPACT_ATOMS: atom_id res chain seq x y z
N MET A 1 5.72 6.01 -25.01
CA MET A 1 6.01 6.09 -23.56
C MET A 1 7.52 5.94 -23.39
N LYS A 2 8.13 6.80 -22.60
CA LYS A 2 9.54 6.72 -22.23
C LYS A 2 9.81 5.46 -21.44
N LYS A 3 11.07 5.02 -21.39
CA LYS A 3 11.53 4.02 -20.42
C LYS A 3 12.10 4.72 -19.18
N PHE A 4 12.24 4.00 -18.06
CA PHE A 4 12.76 4.59 -16.82
C PHE A 4 14.22 5.06 -16.95
N ASP A 5 15.02 4.46 -17.80
CA ASP A 5 16.41 4.86 -18.12
C ASP A 5 16.51 6.23 -18.83
N GLU A 6 15.41 6.70 -19.43
CA GLU A 6 15.35 8.02 -20.08
C GLU A 6 15.10 9.19 -19.11
N PHE A 7 14.84 8.90 -17.80
CA PHE A 7 14.56 9.94 -16.79
C PHE A 7 15.80 10.43 -16.03
N ASN A 8 17.01 10.04 -16.43
CA ASN A 8 18.23 10.40 -15.75
C ASN A 8 18.26 9.99 -14.26
N LEU A 9 17.85 8.74 -14.00
CA LEU A 9 17.83 8.15 -12.67
C LEU A 9 19.17 7.50 -12.32
N ASP A 10 19.51 7.51 -11.04
CA ASP A 10 20.69 6.82 -10.52
C ASP A 10 20.61 5.30 -10.77
N LYS A 11 21.75 4.69 -10.99
CA LYS A 11 21.85 3.24 -11.28
C LYS A 11 21.21 2.37 -10.19
N GLU A 12 21.32 2.78 -8.94
CA GLU A 12 20.72 2.11 -7.79
C GLU A 12 19.19 2.16 -7.84
N ILE A 13 18.62 3.28 -8.27
CA ILE A 13 17.16 3.42 -8.44
C ILE A 13 16.68 2.57 -9.62
N LEU A 14 17.36 2.64 -10.77
CA LEU A 14 17.03 1.80 -11.93
C LEU A 14 17.11 0.30 -11.59
N LYS A 15 18.12 -0.12 -10.81
CA LYS A 15 18.24 -1.49 -10.33
C LYS A 15 17.06 -1.89 -9.43
N SER A 16 16.65 -1.01 -8.48
CA SER A 16 15.48 -1.25 -7.63
C SER A 16 14.21 -1.40 -8.47
N LEU A 17 13.98 -0.52 -9.44
CA LEU A 17 12.80 -0.56 -10.31
C LEU A 17 12.74 -1.85 -11.14
N ASN A 18 13.88 -2.30 -11.66
CA ASN A 18 13.95 -3.55 -12.42
C ASN A 18 13.60 -4.76 -11.53
N ILE A 19 14.17 -4.84 -10.32
CA ILE A 19 13.86 -5.90 -9.35
C ILE A 19 12.37 -5.89 -8.97
N LEU A 20 11.78 -4.71 -8.83
CA LEU A 20 10.35 -4.54 -8.53
C LEU A 20 9.42 -4.75 -9.75
N ASN A 21 10.00 -5.17 -10.91
CA ASN A 21 9.28 -5.36 -12.16
C ASN A 21 8.58 -4.10 -12.71
N TYR A 22 9.11 -2.92 -12.39
CA TYR A 22 8.72 -1.67 -13.05
C TYR A 22 9.38 -1.59 -14.44
N ASN A 23 8.71 -2.14 -15.46
CA ASN A 23 9.27 -2.22 -16.81
C ASN A 23 9.07 -0.94 -17.62
N THR A 24 7.89 -0.36 -17.52
CA THR A 24 7.52 0.87 -18.26
C THR A 24 6.78 1.83 -17.34
N PRO A 25 7.08 3.13 -17.41
CA PRO A 25 6.35 4.14 -16.65
C PRO A 25 4.86 4.15 -17.02
N THR A 26 4.00 4.34 -16.03
CA THR A 26 2.59 4.68 -16.26
C THR A 26 2.47 6.12 -16.77
N GLU A 27 1.31 6.52 -17.30
CA GLU A 27 1.10 7.89 -17.79
C GLU A 27 1.37 8.95 -16.70
N VAL A 28 0.99 8.68 -15.44
CA VAL A 28 1.27 9.61 -14.34
C VAL A 28 2.76 9.67 -14.05
N GLN A 29 3.46 8.56 -14.08
CA GLN A 29 4.90 8.50 -13.85
C GLN A 29 5.68 9.22 -14.98
N ASP A 30 5.30 9.02 -16.23
CA ASP A 30 5.92 9.66 -17.39
C ASP A 30 5.83 11.20 -17.33
N LYS A 31 4.70 11.74 -16.82
CA LYS A 31 4.48 13.17 -16.71
C LYS A 31 5.06 13.80 -15.43
N VAL A 32 5.01 13.08 -14.30
CA VAL A 32 5.35 13.60 -12.96
C VAL A 32 6.82 13.50 -12.65
N ILE A 33 7.46 12.33 -12.97
CA ILE A 33 8.86 12.08 -12.59
C ILE A 33 9.80 13.19 -13.07
N PRO A 34 9.78 13.60 -14.36
CA PRO A 34 10.68 14.68 -14.84
C PRO A 34 10.46 16.00 -14.11
N LYS A 35 9.19 16.37 -13.87
CA LYS A 35 8.84 17.62 -13.21
C LYS A 35 9.38 17.69 -11.76
N LEU A 36 9.28 16.59 -11.03
CA LEU A 36 9.80 16.53 -9.66
C LEU A 36 11.33 16.41 -9.61
N ILE A 37 11.97 15.81 -10.61
CA ILE A 37 13.44 15.84 -10.74
C ILE A 37 13.90 17.29 -10.92
N ASP A 38 13.19 18.08 -11.72
CA ASP A 38 13.46 19.51 -11.95
C ASP A 38 12.98 20.41 -10.81
N LYS A 39 12.43 19.84 -9.72
CA LYS A 39 11.88 20.53 -8.54
C LYS A 39 10.76 21.52 -8.84
N ASN A 40 9.97 21.26 -9.88
CA ASN A 40 8.76 22.04 -10.18
C ASN A 40 7.63 21.68 -9.21
N ASN A 41 6.89 22.70 -8.76
CA ASN A 41 5.64 22.44 -8.04
C ASN A 41 4.60 21.88 -9.00
N ILE A 42 3.81 20.93 -8.52
CA ILE A 42 2.79 20.27 -9.35
C ILE A 42 1.48 20.05 -8.62
N LEU A 43 0.37 20.18 -9.35
CA LEU A 43 -0.95 19.69 -8.96
C LEU A 43 -1.36 18.59 -9.92
N VAL A 44 -1.54 17.38 -9.41
CA VAL A 44 -1.84 16.19 -10.21
C VAL A 44 -3.27 15.71 -9.93
N LYS A 45 -4.11 15.75 -10.95
CA LYS A 45 -5.42 15.10 -10.93
C LYS A 45 -5.29 13.70 -11.51
N SER A 46 -5.41 12.70 -10.66
CA SER A 46 -5.28 11.30 -11.07
C SER A 46 -6.03 10.38 -10.13
N LYS A 47 -6.73 9.38 -10.66
CA LYS A 47 -7.43 8.36 -9.89
C LYS A 47 -6.47 7.47 -9.08
N THR A 48 -7.02 6.74 -8.11
CA THR A 48 -6.25 5.71 -7.39
C THR A 48 -5.83 4.58 -8.32
N GLY A 49 -4.69 3.93 -8.04
CA GLY A 49 -4.20 2.78 -8.82
C GLY A 49 -3.50 3.13 -10.14
N THR A 50 -3.21 4.39 -10.41
CA THR A 50 -2.48 4.82 -11.62
C THR A 50 -0.95 4.78 -11.46
N GLY A 51 -0.44 4.46 -10.24
CA GLY A 51 0.98 4.50 -9.92
C GLY A 51 1.47 5.84 -9.37
N LYS A 52 0.57 6.63 -8.72
CA LYS A 52 0.89 7.93 -8.11
C LYS A 52 2.03 7.84 -7.11
N SER A 53 1.96 6.87 -6.18
CA SER A 53 2.97 6.77 -5.11
C SER A 53 4.38 6.61 -5.67
N ALA A 54 4.56 5.74 -6.65
CA ALA A 54 5.86 5.60 -7.34
C ALA A 54 6.25 6.88 -8.10
N SER A 55 5.27 7.64 -8.64
CA SER A 55 5.57 8.85 -9.42
C SER A 55 6.28 9.95 -8.61
N PHE A 56 6.03 10.04 -7.30
CA PHE A 56 6.77 10.95 -6.42
C PHE A 56 7.89 10.24 -5.63
N ALA A 57 7.74 8.95 -5.30
CA ALA A 57 8.77 8.20 -4.57
C ALA A 57 10.06 8.06 -5.39
N ILE A 58 9.96 7.79 -6.70
CA ILE A 58 11.13 7.64 -7.59
C ILE A 58 11.99 8.92 -7.60
N PRO A 59 11.48 10.12 -7.94
CA PRO A 59 12.30 11.33 -7.95
C PRO A 59 12.82 11.72 -6.57
N ILE A 60 12.03 11.55 -5.50
CA ILE A 60 12.50 11.77 -4.12
C ILE A 60 13.69 10.87 -3.81
N CYS A 61 13.55 9.55 -4.03
CA CYS A 61 14.63 8.60 -3.79
C CYS A 61 15.84 8.87 -4.69
N ASN A 62 15.64 9.35 -5.90
CA ASN A 62 16.71 9.68 -6.83
C ASN A 62 17.58 10.84 -6.31
N GLN A 63 16.99 11.88 -5.75
CA GLN A 63 17.70 13.07 -5.26
C GLN A 63 18.43 12.88 -3.92
N ILE A 64 17.99 11.94 -3.09
CA ILE A 64 18.64 11.65 -1.81
C ILE A 64 19.97 10.92 -2.06
N LYS A 65 21.05 11.44 -1.49
CA LYS A 65 22.37 10.79 -1.60
C LYS A 65 22.44 9.55 -0.69
N SER A 66 23.16 8.53 -1.15
CA SER A 66 23.39 7.34 -0.33
C SER A 66 24.05 7.70 1.01
N LEU A 67 23.58 7.11 2.12
CA LEU A 67 24.03 7.35 3.49
C LEU A 67 23.78 8.78 4.04
N GLU A 68 23.00 9.60 3.36
CA GLU A 68 22.55 10.89 3.89
C GLU A 68 21.70 10.68 5.15
N LYS A 69 21.77 11.63 6.10
CA LYS A 69 20.99 11.53 7.35
C LYS A 69 19.93 12.61 7.50
N ASP A 70 19.96 13.60 6.60
CA ASP A 70 19.02 14.72 6.64
C ASP A 70 17.63 14.29 6.16
N LEU A 71 16.60 14.90 6.75
CA LEU A 71 15.24 14.77 6.28
C LEU A 71 15.06 15.60 5.01
N LYS A 72 14.77 14.92 3.89
CA LYS A 72 14.63 15.53 2.56
C LYS A 72 13.21 15.61 2.05
N ALA A 73 12.35 14.70 2.50
CA ALA A 73 10.97 14.70 2.04
C ALA A 73 9.97 14.45 3.17
N LEU A 74 8.86 15.17 3.10
CA LEU A 74 7.69 14.98 3.94
C LEU A 74 6.49 14.68 3.05
N VAL A 75 5.86 13.52 3.27
CA VAL A 75 4.64 13.09 2.59
C VAL A 75 3.50 13.08 3.59
N ILE A 76 2.44 13.83 3.34
CA ILE A 76 1.23 13.85 4.17
C ILE A 76 0.12 13.06 3.48
N VAL A 77 -0.51 12.17 4.24
CA VAL A 77 -1.57 11.29 3.77
C VAL A 77 -2.75 11.23 4.75
N PRO A 78 -4.01 11.00 4.28
CA PRO A 78 -5.20 11.09 5.13
C PRO A 78 -5.41 9.91 6.09
N THR A 79 -4.71 8.79 5.89
CA THR A 79 -4.92 7.57 6.68
C THR A 79 -3.62 6.90 7.05
N ARG A 80 -3.64 6.13 8.16
CA ARG A 80 -2.49 5.39 8.66
C ARG A 80 -2.08 4.26 7.69
N GLU A 81 -3.06 3.61 7.10
CA GLU A 81 -2.89 2.53 6.13
C GLU A 81 -2.14 3.03 4.90
N LEU A 82 -2.58 4.17 4.34
CA LEU A 82 -1.91 4.78 3.19
C LEU A 82 -0.48 5.21 3.56
N ALA A 83 -0.27 5.70 4.78
CA ALA A 83 1.08 6.08 5.23
C ALA A 83 2.04 4.88 5.25
N LEU A 84 1.60 3.74 5.74
CA LEU A 84 2.42 2.54 5.76
C LEU A 84 2.71 2.01 4.35
N GLN A 85 1.73 2.08 3.46
CA GLN A 85 1.89 1.68 2.08
C GLN A 85 2.86 2.60 1.32
N VAL A 86 2.71 3.91 1.44
CA VAL A 86 3.63 4.87 0.82
C VAL A 86 5.04 4.73 1.40
N LYS A 87 5.16 4.48 2.71
CA LYS A 87 6.44 4.16 3.35
C LYS A 87 7.07 2.92 2.72
N GLU A 88 6.31 1.82 2.59
CA GLU A 88 6.79 0.57 1.98
C GLU A 88 7.27 0.80 0.55
N GLU A 89 6.50 1.55 -0.24
CA GLU A 89 6.86 1.90 -1.62
C GLU A 89 8.19 2.67 -1.69
N ILE A 90 8.36 3.69 -0.84
CA ILE A 90 9.59 4.48 -0.76
C ILE A 90 10.76 3.61 -0.30
N GLU A 91 10.57 2.75 0.72
CA GLU A 91 11.61 1.83 1.21
C GLU A 91 12.02 0.83 0.12
N ASN A 92 11.08 0.30 -0.66
CA ASN A 92 11.35 -0.64 -1.74
C ASN A 92 12.14 0.03 -2.88
N ILE A 93 11.71 1.20 -3.34
CA ILE A 93 12.40 1.96 -4.40
C ILE A 93 13.78 2.43 -3.94
N GLY A 94 13.88 2.93 -2.71
CA GLY A 94 15.12 3.47 -2.16
C GLY A 94 16.05 2.44 -1.51
N ARG A 95 15.72 1.14 -1.56
CA ARG A 95 16.36 0.09 -0.75
C ARG A 95 17.84 -0.06 -1.06
N ILE A 96 18.21 -0.11 -2.33
CA ILE A 96 19.61 -0.24 -2.76
C ILE A 96 20.41 1.01 -2.39
N LYS A 97 19.80 2.19 -2.46
CA LYS A 97 20.38 3.47 -2.00
C LYS A 97 20.40 3.65 -0.47
N ARG A 98 19.81 2.69 0.27
CA ARG A 98 19.72 2.68 1.74
C ARG A 98 18.92 3.86 2.31
N ILE A 99 17.89 4.28 1.60
CA ILE A 99 16.99 5.36 2.02
C ILE A 99 16.16 4.89 3.19
N LYS A 100 16.12 5.70 4.24
CA LYS A 100 15.33 5.43 5.44
C LYS A 100 14.03 6.22 5.41
N CYS A 101 12.92 5.52 5.49
CA CYS A 101 11.60 6.11 5.58
C CYS A 101 10.96 5.78 6.92
N SER A 102 10.34 6.78 7.57
CA SER A 102 9.59 6.59 8.82
C SER A 102 8.13 6.97 8.65
N ALA A 103 7.22 6.18 9.25
CA ALA A 103 5.81 6.49 9.32
C ALA A 103 5.48 7.15 10.67
N ILE A 104 4.98 8.39 10.63
CA ILE A 104 4.61 9.19 11.80
C ILE A 104 3.09 9.20 11.94
N LEU A 105 2.58 8.31 12.80
CA LEU A 105 1.16 7.98 12.87
C LEU A 105 0.58 8.23 14.25
N GLY A 106 -0.65 8.73 14.31
CA GLY A 106 -1.43 8.81 15.55
C GLY A 106 -1.67 7.43 16.16
N LYS A 107 -1.92 7.36 17.46
CA LYS A 107 -2.09 6.15 18.29
C LYS A 107 -0.83 5.29 18.49
N ASP A 108 0.25 5.50 17.74
CA ASP A 108 1.54 4.86 18.02
C ASP A 108 2.29 5.63 19.12
N SER A 109 3.26 4.98 19.75
CA SER A 109 4.07 5.60 20.81
C SER A 109 4.85 6.80 20.25
N PHE A 110 4.56 8.01 20.75
CA PHE A 110 5.27 9.23 20.38
C PHE A 110 6.78 9.11 20.65
N ASN A 111 7.14 8.54 21.80
CA ASN A 111 8.54 8.40 22.19
C ASN A 111 9.31 7.45 21.25
N ASN A 112 8.67 6.39 20.78
CA ASN A 112 9.31 5.49 19.81
C ASN A 112 9.54 6.20 18.47
N GLN A 113 8.60 7.01 18.02
CA GLN A 113 8.75 7.83 16.81
C GLN A 113 9.89 8.84 16.97
N VAL A 114 10.02 9.52 18.12
CA VAL A 114 11.14 10.40 18.42
C VAL A 114 12.49 9.66 18.39
N LEU A 115 12.54 8.44 18.92
CA LEU A 115 13.75 7.63 18.89
C LEU A 115 14.12 7.18 17.47
N GLU A 116 13.13 6.90 16.63
CA GLU A 116 13.35 6.57 15.22
C GLU A 116 13.89 7.78 14.44
N LEU A 117 13.25 8.95 14.60
CA LEU A 117 13.70 10.20 13.97
C LEU A 117 15.16 10.56 14.34
N LYS A 118 15.55 10.37 15.59
CA LYS A 118 16.93 10.61 16.06
C LYS A 118 17.98 9.69 15.41
N GLN A 119 17.59 8.59 14.76
CA GLN A 119 18.51 7.71 14.05
C GLN A 119 18.86 8.20 12.63
N GLY A 120 18.29 9.33 12.23
CA GLY A 120 18.41 9.88 10.89
C GLY A 120 17.42 9.18 9.93
N VAL A 121 16.47 9.96 9.42
CA VAL A 121 15.42 9.53 8.50
C VAL A 121 15.43 10.48 7.32
N ASN A 122 15.40 9.95 6.11
CA ASN A 122 15.44 10.73 4.88
C ASN A 122 14.05 11.18 4.42
N VAL A 123 13.04 10.33 4.66
CA VAL A 123 11.65 10.58 4.27
C VAL A 123 10.73 10.30 5.46
N ILE A 124 9.82 11.22 5.72
CA ILE A 124 8.71 11.00 6.65
C ILE A 124 7.42 10.87 5.85
N VAL A 125 6.63 9.85 6.14
CA VAL A 125 5.24 9.74 5.71
C VAL A 125 4.35 9.86 6.94
N ALA A 126 3.45 10.84 6.98
CA ALA A 126 2.72 11.16 8.20
C ALA A 126 1.23 11.42 7.97
N THR A 127 0.44 11.19 9.02
CA THR A 127 -0.92 11.75 9.12
C THR A 127 -0.87 13.16 9.72
N PRO A 128 -1.75 14.11 9.29
CA PRO A 128 -1.62 15.53 9.64
C PRO A 128 -1.46 15.80 11.13
N GLY A 129 -2.43 15.39 11.96
CA GLY A 129 -2.42 15.72 13.39
C GLY A 129 -1.17 15.23 14.13
N ARG A 130 -0.64 14.02 13.83
CA ARG A 130 0.58 13.52 14.47
C ARG A 130 1.82 14.25 13.99
N MET A 131 1.84 14.71 12.74
CA MET A 131 2.94 15.54 12.23
C MET A 131 2.99 16.89 12.97
N ILE A 132 1.85 17.50 13.23
CA ILE A 132 1.74 18.73 14.04
C ILE A 132 2.27 18.51 15.45
N ASP A 133 1.94 17.38 16.10
CA ASP A 133 2.50 17.04 17.42
C ASP A 133 4.04 17.05 17.41
N HIS A 134 4.67 16.48 16.36
CA HIS A 134 6.12 16.45 16.23
C HIS A 134 6.73 17.82 15.93
N ILE A 135 6.08 18.63 15.09
CA ILE A 135 6.48 20.03 14.81
C ILE A 135 6.41 20.85 16.07
N THR A 136 5.27 20.84 16.77
CA THR A 136 5.03 21.64 17.99
C THR A 136 6.01 21.29 19.12
N LYS A 137 6.37 20.02 19.25
CA LYS A 137 7.33 19.55 20.26
C LYS A 137 8.80 19.67 19.82
N GLY A 138 9.07 20.18 18.61
CA GLY A 138 10.43 20.34 18.09
C GLY A 138 11.20 19.03 17.96
N SER A 139 10.51 17.91 17.74
CA SER A 139 11.11 16.58 17.60
C SER A 139 11.47 16.22 16.16
N VAL A 140 11.15 17.08 15.21
CA VAL A 140 11.49 16.99 13.79
C VAL A 140 12.10 18.30 13.32
N ASP A 141 13.16 18.23 12.51
CA ASP A 141 13.77 19.37 11.86
C ASP A 141 13.41 19.36 10.36
N LEU A 142 12.68 20.38 9.92
CA LEU A 142 12.23 20.56 8.52
C LEU A 142 13.15 21.48 7.72
N SER A 143 14.25 21.99 8.30
CA SER A 143 15.13 22.99 7.69
C SER A 143 15.86 22.51 6.44
N LYS A 144 16.00 21.18 6.28
CA LYS A 144 16.66 20.55 5.14
C LYS A 144 15.69 19.88 4.16
N LEU A 145 14.39 20.16 4.32
CA LEU A 145 13.36 19.61 3.46
C LEU A 145 13.51 20.13 2.04
N GLU A 146 13.43 19.24 1.08
CA GLU A 146 13.48 19.54 -0.35
C GLU A 146 12.15 19.25 -1.07
N TYR A 147 11.38 18.30 -0.54
CA TYR A 147 10.09 17.90 -1.11
C TYR A 147 9.00 17.86 -0.05
N PHE A 148 7.86 18.42 -0.39
CA PHE A 148 6.63 18.31 0.37
C PHE A 148 5.52 17.76 -0.52
N VAL A 149 4.99 16.60 -0.16
CA VAL A 149 3.96 15.91 -0.95
C VAL A 149 2.69 15.77 -0.12
N ILE A 150 1.55 16.05 -0.72
CA ILE A 150 0.25 15.67 -0.16
C ILE A 150 -0.43 14.72 -1.12
N ASP A 151 -0.74 13.49 -0.67
CA ASP A 151 -1.52 12.54 -1.46
C ASP A 151 -2.95 12.44 -0.94
N GLU A 152 -3.90 12.26 -1.84
CA GLU A 152 -5.35 12.26 -1.59
C GLU A 152 -5.85 13.54 -0.90
N VAL A 153 -5.46 14.72 -1.44
CA VAL A 153 -5.82 16.05 -0.87
C VAL A 153 -7.33 16.21 -0.70
N ASP A 154 -8.13 15.78 -1.67
CA ASP A 154 -9.59 15.80 -1.64
C ASP A 154 -10.15 15.09 -0.41
N LYS A 155 -9.62 13.93 -0.07
CA LYS A 155 -10.02 13.20 1.12
C LYS A 155 -9.60 13.89 2.42
N MET A 156 -8.53 14.66 2.42
CA MET A 156 -8.11 15.42 3.59
C MET A 156 -9.09 16.56 3.89
N PHE A 157 -9.55 17.26 2.85
CA PHE A 157 -10.52 18.35 3.03
C PHE A 157 -11.87 17.83 3.49
N THR A 158 -12.37 16.75 2.90
CA THR A 158 -13.60 16.09 3.34
C THR A 158 -13.53 15.65 4.80
N LYS A 159 -12.35 15.32 5.33
CA LYS A 159 -12.14 14.94 6.74
C LYS A 159 -11.86 16.12 7.69
N GLY A 160 -11.85 17.34 7.20
CA GLY A 160 -11.63 18.54 7.98
C GLY A 160 -10.18 18.83 8.36
N PHE A 161 -9.19 18.22 7.65
CA PHE A 161 -7.76 18.46 7.91
C PHE A 161 -7.20 19.74 7.27
N LYS A 162 -8.05 20.64 6.74
CA LYS A 162 -7.58 21.87 6.09
C LYS A 162 -6.69 22.70 7.03
N THR A 163 -7.16 22.95 8.27
CA THR A 163 -6.40 23.68 9.29
C THR A 163 -5.09 23.01 9.69
N ASP A 164 -5.07 21.69 9.67
CA ASP A 164 -3.86 20.90 9.95
C ASP A 164 -2.81 21.09 8.83
N ILE A 165 -3.25 21.04 7.58
CA ILE A 165 -2.40 21.28 6.42
C ILE A 165 -1.84 22.71 6.47
N ASP A 166 -2.66 23.73 6.73
CA ASP A 166 -2.23 25.11 6.87
C ASP A 166 -1.15 25.25 7.96
N THR A 167 -1.34 24.55 9.09
CA THR A 167 -0.37 24.57 10.20
C THR A 167 0.96 23.95 9.79
N ILE A 168 0.95 22.83 9.07
CA ILE A 168 2.15 22.20 8.56
C ILE A 168 2.85 23.11 7.54
N MET A 169 2.10 23.66 6.58
CA MET A 169 2.63 24.51 5.51
C MET A 169 3.35 25.75 6.02
N LYS A 170 2.89 26.36 7.12
CA LYS A 170 3.56 27.50 7.77
C LYS A 170 4.95 27.20 8.30
N ASN A 171 5.26 25.92 8.51
CA ASN A 171 6.56 25.45 9.00
C ASN A 171 7.47 24.94 7.89
N ILE A 172 7.05 25.03 6.61
CA ILE A 172 7.80 24.59 5.45
C ILE A 172 8.34 25.80 4.69
N ASP A 173 9.63 25.75 4.32
CA ASP A 173 10.24 26.81 3.51
C ASP A 173 9.53 26.97 2.15
N LYS A 174 9.45 28.22 1.67
CA LYS A 174 8.78 28.54 0.42
C LYS A 174 9.42 27.89 -0.81
N ASN A 175 10.72 27.63 -0.76
CA ASN A 175 11.50 27.04 -1.85
C ASN A 175 11.40 25.51 -1.92
N VAL A 176 10.77 24.86 -0.95
CA VAL A 176 10.53 23.41 -0.97
C VAL A 176 9.61 23.09 -2.14
N CYS A 177 9.98 22.12 -2.96
CA CYS A 177 9.16 21.61 -4.06
C CYS A 177 7.90 20.95 -3.50
N LYS A 178 6.74 21.39 -3.98
CA LYS A 178 5.42 20.94 -3.51
C LYS A 178 4.70 20.15 -4.58
N ALA A 179 4.20 18.97 -4.21
CA ALA A 179 3.45 18.09 -5.11
C ALA A 179 2.14 17.65 -4.46
N PHE A 180 1.02 18.05 -5.05
CA PHE A 180 -0.30 17.70 -4.55
C PHE A 180 -0.99 16.74 -5.51
N PHE A 181 -1.49 15.64 -4.95
CA PHE A 181 -2.18 14.59 -5.69
C PHE A 181 -3.62 14.47 -5.21
N SER A 182 -4.56 14.46 -6.16
CA SER A 182 -5.99 14.37 -5.87
C SER A 182 -6.71 13.55 -6.93
N ALA A 183 -7.80 12.89 -6.56
CA ALA A 183 -8.69 12.25 -7.54
C ALA A 183 -9.66 13.28 -8.14
N THR A 184 -10.07 14.27 -7.35
CA THR A 184 -10.93 15.40 -7.77
C THR A 184 -10.19 16.71 -7.58
N VAL A 185 -10.46 17.69 -8.42
CA VAL A 185 -9.91 19.05 -8.28
C VAL A 185 -11.08 20.02 -8.29
N GLU A 186 -11.45 20.42 -7.10
CA GLU A 186 -12.46 21.44 -6.84
C GLU A 186 -11.79 22.82 -6.70
N ASP A 187 -12.57 23.90 -6.74
CA ASP A 187 -12.03 25.25 -6.66
C ASP A 187 -11.31 25.54 -5.34
N ASP A 188 -11.77 24.93 -4.24
CA ASP A 188 -11.08 25.02 -2.93
C ASP A 188 -9.65 24.50 -2.99
N LEU A 189 -9.41 23.40 -3.72
CA LEU A 189 -8.05 22.87 -3.89
C LEU A 189 -7.18 23.79 -4.74
N LYS A 190 -7.72 24.39 -5.79
CA LYS A 190 -7.00 25.37 -6.59
C LYS A 190 -6.60 26.59 -5.76
N ASN A 191 -7.53 27.13 -4.96
CA ASN A 191 -7.27 28.26 -4.06
C ASN A 191 -6.11 27.97 -3.09
N ILE A 192 -6.03 26.76 -2.57
CA ILE A 192 -4.90 26.34 -1.71
C ILE A 192 -3.61 26.20 -2.49
N CYS A 193 -3.66 25.64 -3.70
CA CYS A 193 -2.47 25.62 -4.57
C CYS A 193 -1.97 27.01 -4.86
N ASP A 194 -2.86 27.95 -5.19
CA ASP A 194 -2.51 29.34 -5.48
C ASP A 194 -1.96 30.07 -4.24
N GLU A 195 -2.42 29.74 -3.04
CA GLU A 195 -1.91 30.28 -1.78
C GLU A 195 -0.50 29.79 -1.46
N TYR A 196 -0.23 28.49 -1.63
CA TYR A 196 1.02 27.85 -1.17
C TYR A 196 2.04 27.57 -2.28
N MET A 197 1.63 27.61 -3.56
CA MET A 197 2.48 27.39 -4.72
C MET A 197 2.30 28.56 -5.68
N LYS A 198 3.28 29.49 -5.71
CA LYS A 198 3.19 30.68 -6.61
C LYS A 198 3.06 30.31 -8.08
N GLU A 199 3.77 29.27 -8.49
CA GLU A 199 3.74 28.69 -9.83
C GLU A 199 3.73 27.18 -9.69
N TYR A 200 2.86 26.50 -10.43
CA TYR A 200 2.79 25.03 -10.47
C TYR A 200 2.27 24.54 -11.82
N ASP A 201 2.73 23.36 -12.20
CA ASP A 201 2.21 22.66 -13.36
C ASP A 201 0.94 21.87 -12.99
N TYR A 202 -0.15 22.10 -13.69
CA TYR A 202 -1.35 21.27 -13.57
C TYR A 202 -1.25 20.08 -14.51
N ILE A 203 -1.28 18.88 -13.95
CA ILE A 203 -1.19 17.62 -14.69
C ILE A 203 -2.51 16.85 -14.51
N GLU A 204 -3.30 16.77 -15.56
CA GLU A 204 -4.48 15.91 -15.55
C GLU A 204 -4.17 14.59 -16.27
N ILE A 205 -4.32 13.51 -15.53
CA ILE A 205 -4.27 12.15 -16.08
C ILE A 205 -5.70 11.78 -16.47
N LYS A 206 -5.99 11.96 -17.73
CA LYS A 206 -7.23 11.49 -18.34
C LYS A 206 -7.18 9.97 -18.49
N GLY A 207 -6.98 9.27 -17.39
CA GLY A 207 -7.20 7.83 -17.38
C GLY A 207 -8.63 7.60 -17.84
N SER A 208 -8.80 7.10 -19.05
CA SER A 208 -10.13 6.74 -19.51
C SER A 208 -10.67 5.77 -18.44
N ILE A 209 -11.75 6.16 -17.78
CA ILE A 209 -12.59 5.27 -16.98
C ILE A 209 -12.70 3.95 -17.74
N ASN A 210 -12.83 4.01 -19.05
CA ASN A 210 -12.89 2.91 -19.98
C ASN A 210 -11.65 1.98 -20.01
N LYS A 211 -10.39 2.43 -19.78
CA LYS A 211 -9.24 1.54 -19.89
C LYS A 211 -9.02 0.61 -18.67
N LEU A 212 -9.32 1.08 -17.47
CA LEU A 212 -9.30 0.22 -16.26
C LEU A 212 -10.59 -0.62 -16.19
N GLN A 213 -11.72 -0.03 -16.54
CA GLN A 213 -13.01 -0.72 -16.56
C GLN A 213 -13.11 -1.76 -17.69
N ASN A 214 -12.46 -1.55 -18.85
CA ASN A 214 -12.42 -2.53 -19.95
C ASN A 214 -11.64 -3.82 -19.59
N LYS A 215 -10.96 -3.86 -18.44
CA LYS A 215 -10.30 -5.05 -17.92
C LYS A 215 -11.05 -5.72 -16.77
N ILE A 216 -12.15 -5.09 -16.33
CA ILE A 216 -13.00 -5.65 -15.28
C ILE A 216 -14.27 -6.15 -15.95
N LEU A 217 -14.45 -7.46 -15.95
CA LEU A 217 -15.71 -8.08 -16.35
C LEU A 217 -16.76 -7.77 -15.27
N GLN A 218 -17.72 -6.89 -15.61
CA GLN A 218 -18.76 -6.49 -14.68
C GLN A 218 -20.03 -7.28 -14.95
N GLN A 219 -20.56 -7.91 -13.92
CA GLN A 219 -21.74 -8.76 -14.00
C GLN A 219 -22.69 -8.49 -12.85
N TYR A 220 -23.95 -8.84 -12.99
CA TYR A 220 -24.90 -8.79 -11.89
C TYR A 220 -25.81 -10.02 -11.86
N ILE A 221 -26.32 -10.33 -10.68
CA ILE A 221 -27.30 -11.37 -10.42
C ILE A 221 -28.55 -10.68 -9.90
N GLN A 222 -29.67 -10.93 -10.55
CA GLN A 222 -30.97 -10.49 -10.04
C GLN A 222 -31.41 -11.40 -8.89
N VAL A 223 -31.54 -10.81 -7.70
CA VAL A 223 -31.85 -11.54 -6.48
C VAL A 223 -33.34 -11.48 -6.19
N ASP A 224 -34.00 -12.60 -6.19
CA ASP A 224 -35.37 -12.72 -5.71
C ASP A 224 -35.43 -13.03 -4.22
N ILE A 225 -35.52 -11.96 -3.41
CA ILE A 225 -35.56 -12.06 -1.95
C ILE A 225 -36.81 -12.78 -1.44
N LYS A 226 -37.90 -12.82 -2.23
CA LYS A 226 -39.15 -13.47 -1.83
C LYS A 226 -39.02 -14.99 -1.82
N ASN A 227 -38.25 -15.54 -2.76
CA ASN A 227 -38.11 -16.98 -2.96
C ASN A 227 -36.80 -17.55 -2.42
N SER A 228 -35.75 -16.71 -2.25
CA SER A 228 -34.47 -17.18 -1.75
C SER A 228 -33.72 -16.10 -0.97
N SER A 229 -32.86 -16.49 -0.03
CA SER A 229 -32.03 -15.54 0.69
C SER A 229 -30.89 -15.05 -0.19
N LYS A 230 -30.54 -13.75 -0.11
CA LYS A 230 -29.40 -13.14 -0.81
C LYS A 230 -28.09 -13.91 -0.58
N TYR A 231 -27.98 -14.54 0.58
CA TYR A 231 -26.82 -15.37 0.96
C TYR A 231 -26.66 -16.60 0.05
N LYS A 232 -27.74 -17.27 -0.34
CA LYS A 232 -27.66 -18.43 -1.25
C LYS A 232 -27.10 -18.07 -2.61
N TYR A 233 -27.44 -16.90 -3.14
CA TYR A 233 -26.85 -16.38 -4.39
C TYR A 233 -25.35 -16.13 -4.22
N LEU A 234 -24.93 -15.61 -3.07
CA LEU A 234 -23.50 -15.43 -2.77
C LEU A 234 -22.77 -16.78 -2.69
N GLU A 235 -23.33 -17.77 -2.01
CA GLU A 235 -22.73 -19.12 -1.93
C GLU A 235 -22.56 -19.74 -3.32
N SER A 236 -23.63 -19.76 -4.13
CA SER A 236 -23.58 -20.28 -5.50
C SER A 236 -22.56 -19.53 -6.36
N LEU A 237 -22.48 -18.20 -6.20
CA LEU A 237 -21.48 -17.38 -6.88
C LEU A 237 -20.06 -17.81 -6.51
N LEU A 238 -19.76 -17.93 -5.23
CA LEU A 238 -18.43 -18.32 -4.75
C LEU A 238 -18.04 -19.74 -5.16
N TYR A 239 -19.00 -20.66 -5.18
CA TYR A 239 -18.78 -22.01 -5.66
C TYR A 239 -18.49 -22.03 -7.17
N LYS A 240 -19.24 -21.25 -7.96
CA LYS A 240 -19.05 -21.15 -9.42
C LYS A 240 -17.71 -20.53 -9.80
N PHE A 241 -17.36 -19.40 -9.18
CA PHE A 241 -16.14 -18.65 -9.53
C PHE A 241 -14.86 -19.19 -8.88
N LYS A 242 -14.96 -19.88 -7.75
CA LYS A 242 -13.81 -20.46 -7.01
C LYS A 242 -12.64 -19.47 -6.89
N PRO A 243 -12.86 -18.23 -6.38
CA PRO A 243 -11.86 -17.21 -6.43
C PRO A 243 -10.62 -17.57 -5.61
N ASP A 244 -9.42 -17.18 -6.07
CA ASP A 244 -8.20 -17.25 -5.27
C ASP A 244 -8.26 -16.26 -4.12
N THR A 245 -8.75 -15.06 -4.40
CA THR A 245 -9.03 -14.01 -3.40
C THR A 245 -10.33 -13.29 -3.76
N ALA A 246 -11.15 -12.96 -2.77
CA ALA A 246 -12.37 -12.20 -2.96
C ALA A 246 -12.55 -11.10 -1.91
N ILE A 247 -13.10 -9.96 -2.34
CA ILE A 247 -13.63 -8.95 -1.41
C ILE A 247 -15.14 -8.85 -1.59
N ILE A 248 -15.88 -8.93 -0.48
CA ILE A 248 -17.32 -8.79 -0.44
C ILE A 248 -17.69 -7.49 0.26
N PHE A 249 -18.38 -6.59 -0.42
CA PHE A 249 -18.78 -5.30 0.12
C PHE A 249 -20.22 -5.30 0.61
N THR A 250 -20.41 -4.76 1.82
CA THR A 250 -21.71 -4.50 2.44
C THR A 250 -21.86 -3.03 2.78
N ASN A 251 -23.09 -2.51 2.83
CA ASN A 251 -23.34 -1.09 3.12
C ASN A 251 -23.20 -0.77 4.62
N THR A 252 -23.37 -1.74 5.50
CA THR A 252 -23.36 -1.50 6.95
C THR A 252 -22.44 -2.47 7.70
N LYS A 253 -21.91 -2.02 8.83
CA LYS A 253 -21.08 -2.83 9.74
C LYS A 253 -21.85 -4.06 10.25
N LYS A 254 -23.13 -3.90 10.58
CA LYS A 254 -23.97 -4.99 11.08
C LYS A 254 -24.15 -6.08 10.04
N GLN A 255 -24.35 -5.71 8.78
CA GLN A 255 -24.42 -6.67 7.69
C GLN A 255 -23.08 -7.39 7.47
N ALA A 256 -21.95 -6.65 7.54
CA ALA A 256 -20.62 -7.26 7.44
C ALA A 256 -20.41 -8.33 8.52
N GLN A 257 -20.76 -8.02 9.77
CA GLN A 257 -20.65 -8.95 10.90
C GLN A 257 -21.56 -10.17 10.72
N ASN A 258 -22.84 -9.96 10.42
CA ASN A 258 -23.79 -11.04 10.23
C ASN A 258 -23.39 -11.97 9.06
N LEU A 259 -22.89 -11.38 7.98
CA LEU A 259 -22.45 -12.14 6.83
C LEU A 259 -21.19 -12.95 7.16
N TYR A 260 -20.25 -12.37 7.90
CA TYR A 260 -19.06 -13.05 8.39
C TYR A 260 -19.39 -14.28 9.24
N GLU A 261 -20.27 -14.13 10.21
CA GLU A 261 -20.68 -15.23 11.10
C GLU A 261 -21.28 -16.37 10.30
N LYS A 262 -22.22 -16.05 9.40
CA LYS A 262 -22.88 -17.03 8.55
C LYS A 262 -21.92 -17.75 7.59
N MET A 263 -20.99 -17.02 6.96
CA MET A 263 -20.00 -17.61 6.07
C MET A 263 -19.01 -18.51 6.83
N LYS A 264 -18.61 -18.10 8.03
CA LYS A 264 -17.75 -18.88 8.89
C LYS A 264 -18.40 -20.20 9.33
N GLU A 265 -19.70 -20.16 9.69
CA GLU A 265 -20.49 -21.36 10.00
C GLU A 265 -20.62 -22.30 8.80
N SER A 266 -20.72 -21.74 7.60
CA SER A 266 -20.74 -22.51 6.33
C SER A 266 -19.34 -23.06 5.92
N GLY A 267 -18.28 -22.75 6.68
CA GLY A 267 -16.94 -23.30 6.49
C GLY A 267 -16.06 -22.54 5.50
N PHE A 268 -16.42 -21.30 5.12
CA PHE A 268 -15.57 -20.44 4.30
C PHE A 268 -14.34 -19.94 5.09
N LEU A 269 -13.21 -19.76 4.39
CA LEU A 269 -12.02 -19.09 4.93
C LEU A 269 -12.22 -17.58 4.79
N VAL A 270 -12.83 -16.97 5.78
CA VAL A 270 -13.32 -15.59 5.72
C VAL A 270 -12.91 -14.80 6.97
N GLU A 271 -12.57 -13.54 6.77
CA GLU A 271 -12.43 -12.52 7.81
C GLU A 271 -13.22 -11.27 7.42
N HIS A 272 -13.48 -10.39 8.37
CA HIS A 272 -14.19 -9.14 8.09
C HIS A 272 -13.47 -7.94 8.70
N ILE A 273 -13.63 -6.80 8.03
CA ILE A 273 -13.15 -5.50 8.51
C ILE A 273 -14.34 -4.55 8.64
N SER A 274 -14.49 -3.99 9.84
CA SER A 274 -15.50 -2.98 10.16
C SER A 274 -14.89 -1.82 10.95
N GLY A 275 -15.60 -0.67 11.06
CA GLY A 275 -15.10 0.54 11.75
C GLY A 275 -14.77 0.34 13.22
N ASP A 276 -15.30 -0.69 13.85
CA ASP A 276 -15.17 -0.95 15.28
C ASP A 276 -13.95 -1.82 15.62
N ILE A 277 -13.28 -2.38 14.61
CA ILE A 277 -12.09 -3.20 14.80
C ILE A 277 -10.89 -2.31 15.15
N SER A 278 -10.09 -2.72 16.14
CA SER A 278 -8.87 -2.02 16.50
C SER A 278 -7.92 -1.93 15.30
N GLN A 279 -7.10 -0.90 15.27
CA GLN A 279 -6.16 -0.68 14.17
C GLN A 279 -5.16 -1.84 14.03
N GLU A 280 -4.68 -2.36 15.15
CA GLU A 280 -3.76 -3.52 15.18
C GLU A 280 -4.42 -4.77 14.56
N ARG A 281 -5.68 -5.05 14.94
CA ARG A 281 -6.42 -6.17 14.35
C ARG A 281 -6.68 -5.96 12.86
N ARG A 282 -6.93 -4.72 12.43
CA ARG A 282 -7.10 -4.39 11.00
C ARG A 282 -5.82 -4.68 10.20
N PHE A 283 -4.66 -4.24 10.70
CA PHE A 283 -3.38 -4.53 10.06
C PHE A 283 -3.12 -6.03 9.99
N TYR A 284 -3.38 -6.75 11.09
CA TYR A 284 -3.24 -8.19 11.11
C TYR A 284 -4.11 -8.86 10.03
N ILE A 285 -5.39 -8.48 9.92
CA ILE A 285 -6.31 -9.05 8.92
C ILE A 285 -5.83 -8.75 7.49
N ILE A 286 -5.37 -7.52 7.21
CA ILE A 286 -4.87 -7.15 5.88
C ILE A 286 -3.61 -7.94 5.53
N ASP A 287 -2.69 -8.09 6.46
CA ASP A 287 -1.46 -8.84 6.30
C ASP A 287 -1.74 -10.33 6.07
N SER A 288 -2.60 -10.94 6.89
CA SER A 288 -3.06 -12.32 6.74
C SER A 288 -3.77 -12.56 5.39
N PHE A 289 -4.57 -11.60 4.90
CA PHE A 289 -5.19 -11.69 3.58
C PHE A 289 -4.15 -11.67 2.45
N LYS A 290 -3.16 -10.79 2.54
CA LYS A 290 -2.04 -10.72 1.58
C LYS A 290 -1.20 -12.01 1.57
N LYS A 291 -1.09 -12.68 2.71
CA LYS A 291 -0.40 -13.98 2.87
C LYS A 291 -1.25 -15.18 2.50
N HIS A 292 -2.47 -14.97 2.02
CA HIS A 292 -3.43 -16.03 1.68
C HIS A 292 -3.77 -16.98 2.85
N GLU A 293 -3.67 -16.51 4.12
CA GLU A 293 -4.11 -17.28 5.29
C GLU A 293 -5.64 -17.50 5.29
N PHE A 294 -6.35 -16.64 4.61
CA PHE A 294 -7.76 -16.76 4.22
C PHE A 294 -7.98 -16.08 2.86
N ASN A 295 -9.04 -16.45 2.15
CA ASN A 295 -9.24 -16.00 0.78
C ASN A 295 -10.44 -15.07 0.56
N ILE A 296 -11.28 -14.85 1.57
CA ILE A 296 -12.47 -14.00 1.47
C ILE A 296 -12.42 -12.92 2.55
N LEU A 297 -12.47 -11.66 2.13
CA LEU A 297 -12.54 -10.52 3.02
C LEU A 297 -13.89 -9.81 2.88
N ILE A 298 -14.64 -9.65 3.98
CA ILE A 298 -15.85 -8.85 4.01
C ILE A 298 -15.50 -7.45 4.50
N SER A 299 -15.96 -6.42 3.79
CA SER A 299 -15.70 -5.02 4.14
C SER A 299 -16.96 -4.17 4.06
N SER A 300 -17.15 -3.28 5.05
CA SER A 300 -18.14 -2.22 4.97
C SER A 300 -17.56 -0.95 4.33
N ASP A 301 -18.39 -0.14 3.65
CA ASP A 301 -17.97 1.04 2.87
C ASP A 301 -17.11 2.06 3.61
N ILE A 302 -17.34 2.25 4.90
CA ILE A 302 -16.62 3.25 5.71
C ILE A 302 -15.11 2.97 5.72
N ILE A 303 -14.71 1.76 5.44
CA ILE A 303 -13.33 1.28 5.55
C ILE A 303 -12.70 1.02 4.18
N SER A 304 -13.50 0.82 3.14
CA SER A 304 -13.00 0.63 1.77
C SER A 304 -12.16 1.84 1.29
N ARG A 305 -12.40 3.01 1.88
CA ARG A 305 -11.61 4.22 1.70
C ARG A 305 -10.35 4.16 2.57
N GLY A 306 -9.26 3.60 2.07
CA GLY A 306 -7.96 3.54 2.77
C GLY A 306 -7.39 2.13 2.94
N ILE A 307 -8.13 1.07 2.64
CA ILE A 307 -7.57 -0.27 2.51
C ILE A 307 -7.06 -0.43 1.08
N HIS A 308 -5.76 -0.49 0.93
CA HIS A 308 -5.13 -0.84 -0.35
C HIS A 308 -4.92 -2.35 -0.43
N ILE A 309 -6.04 -3.07 -0.59
CA ILE A 309 -6.04 -4.42 -1.10
C ILE A 309 -6.38 -4.30 -2.58
N GLU A 310 -5.46 -4.72 -3.42
CA GLU A 310 -5.53 -4.63 -4.88
C GLU A 310 -5.24 -6.02 -5.45
N ASP A 311 -5.57 -6.21 -6.71
CA ASP A 311 -5.35 -7.46 -7.45
C ASP A 311 -6.14 -8.67 -6.91
N VAL A 312 -7.31 -8.44 -6.31
CA VAL A 312 -8.19 -9.56 -5.97
C VAL A 312 -8.84 -10.14 -7.23
N SER A 313 -9.03 -11.45 -7.24
CA SER A 313 -9.61 -12.14 -8.41
C SER A 313 -11.12 -11.88 -8.55
N LEU A 314 -11.82 -11.63 -7.45
CA LEU A 314 -13.26 -11.38 -7.45
C LEU A 314 -13.64 -10.25 -6.49
N VAL A 315 -14.45 -9.31 -6.97
CA VAL A 315 -15.14 -8.33 -6.14
C VAL A 315 -16.63 -8.64 -6.16
N VAL A 316 -17.25 -8.70 -4.98
CA VAL A 316 -18.71 -8.89 -4.86
C VAL A 316 -19.33 -7.69 -4.16
N ASN A 317 -20.22 -6.97 -4.84
CA ASN A 317 -21.12 -6.02 -4.19
C ASN A 317 -22.31 -6.80 -3.64
N TYR A 318 -22.20 -7.28 -2.39
CA TYR A 318 -23.30 -7.92 -1.70
C TYR A 318 -24.48 -6.95 -1.53
N ASP A 319 -24.17 -5.69 -1.18
CA ASP A 319 -25.11 -4.59 -1.20
C ASP A 319 -24.69 -3.55 -2.23
N ILE A 320 -25.65 -3.07 -3.01
CA ILE A 320 -25.42 -1.99 -3.97
C ILE A 320 -25.16 -0.68 -3.19
N PRO A 321 -24.07 0.05 -3.47
CA PRO A 321 -23.84 1.33 -2.83
C PRO A 321 -24.80 2.40 -3.36
N VAL A 322 -25.19 3.33 -2.48
CA VAL A 322 -26.02 4.49 -2.87
C VAL A 322 -25.19 5.47 -3.72
N ASP A 323 -23.90 5.60 -3.41
CA ASP A 323 -22.98 6.48 -4.11
C ASP A 323 -22.28 5.72 -5.25
N LYS A 324 -22.47 6.22 -6.46
CA LYS A 324 -21.89 5.65 -7.70
C LYS A 324 -20.35 5.70 -7.72
N GLU A 325 -19.73 6.67 -7.06
CA GLU A 325 -18.27 6.72 -6.96
C GLU A 325 -17.74 5.61 -6.05
N VAL A 326 -18.48 5.27 -5.00
CA VAL A 326 -18.16 4.13 -4.13
C VAL A 326 -18.18 2.82 -4.92
N TYR A 327 -19.13 2.63 -5.84
CA TYR A 327 -19.15 1.48 -6.73
C TYR A 327 -17.84 1.35 -7.52
N VAL A 328 -17.40 2.42 -8.16
CA VAL A 328 -16.14 2.43 -8.95
C VAL A 328 -14.93 2.14 -8.05
N HIS A 329 -14.91 2.65 -6.83
CA HIS A 329 -13.85 2.37 -5.87
C HIS A 329 -13.84 0.91 -5.39
N ARG A 330 -15.02 0.27 -5.26
CA ARG A 330 -15.12 -1.14 -4.89
C ARG A 330 -14.62 -2.04 -6.03
N ILE A 331 -15.13 -1.88 -7.25
CA ILE A 331 -14.71 -2.71 -8.38
C ILE A 331 -13.25 -2.49 -8.75
N GLY A 332 -12.71 -1.29 -8.51
CA GLY A 332 -11.31 -0.97 -8.72
C GLY A 332 -10.34 -1.71 -7.76
N ARG A 333 -10.80 -2.68 -6.95
CA ARG A 333 -9.93 -3.60 -6.19
C ARG A 333 -9.48 -4.78 -7.04
N THR A 334 -10.07 -4.98 -8.20
CA THR A 334 -9.69 -6.02 -9.17
C THR A 334 -9.27 -5.41 -10.52
N GLY A 335 -8.75 -6.21 -11.45
CA GLY A 335 -8.44 -5.78 -12.83
C GLY A 335 -7.23 -4.84 -12.94
N ARG A 336 -6.23 -4.94 -12.05
CA ARG A 336 -5.02 -4.09 -12.06
C ARG A 336 -3.79 -4.85 -12.59
N ALA A 337 -2.68 -4.12 -12.76
CA ALA A 337 -1.39 -4.65 -13.21
C ALA A 337 -1.44 -5.51 -14.48
N GLY A 338 -2.43 -5.27 -15.35
CA GLY A 338 -2.56 -6.02 -16.61
C GLY A 338 -3.35 -7.32 -16.53
N LYS A 339 -3.83 -7.70 -15.33
CA LYS A 339 -4.69 -8.89 -15.13
C LYS A 339 -6.16 -8.54 -15.34
N ASP A 340 -6.93 -9.51 -15.84
CA ASP A 340 -8.38 -9.41 -15.94
C ASP A 340 -8.99 -9.62 -14.55
N GLY A 341 -10.01 -8.83 -14.22
CA GLY A 341 -10.71 -8.90 -12.94
C GLY A 341 -12.20 -9.13 -13.13
N VAL A 342 -12.85 -9.69 -12.14
CA VAL A 342 -14.31 -9.92 -12.15
C VAL A 342 -14.97 -9.15 -11.01
N ALA A 343 -16.04 -8.44 -11.31
CA ALA A 343 -16.89 -7.76 -10.33
C ALA A 343 -18.35 -8.19 -10.52
N VAL A 344 -18.96 -8.73 -9.47
CA VAL A 344 -20.35 -9.19 -9.51
C VAL A 344 -21.18 -8.45 -8.47
N SER A 345 -22.37 -7.98 -8.88
CA SER A 345 -23.31 -7.26 -8.03
C SER A 345 -24.56 -8.07 -7.78
N LEU A 346 -24.98 -8.21 -6.52
CA LEU A 346 -26.23 -8.86 -6.14
C LEU A 346 -27.34 -7.80 -6.04
N VAL A 347 -28.21 -7.74 -7.05
CA VAL A 347 -29.21 -6.68 -7.22
C VAL A 347 -30.59 -7.20 -6.87
N SER A 348 -31.18 -6.69 -5.79
CA SER A 348 -32.55 -6.95 -5.41
C SER A 348 -33.50 -5.90 -6.02
N GLU A 349 -34.83 -6.14 -5.98
CA GLU A 349 -35.81 -5.18 -6.44
C GLU A 349 -35.66 -3.78 -5.79
N GLN A 350 -35.26 -3.75 -4.52
CA GLN A 350 -35.05 -2.50 -3.78
C GLN A 350 -33.77 -1.74 -4.21
N ASP A 351 -32.78 -2.47 -4.75
CA ASP A 351 -31.50 -1.93 -5.17
C ASP A 351 -31.56 -1.34 -6.59
N TYR A 352 -32.62 -1.65 -7.37
CA TYR A 352 -32.67 -1.42 -8.80
C TYR A 352 -32.45 0.05 -9.19
N LYS A 353 -33.04 0.98 -8.44
CA LYS A 353 -32.88 2.41 -8.68
C LYS A 353 -31.41 2.83 -8.63
N TYR A 354 -30.69 2.46 -7.58
CA TYR A 354 -29.28 2.81 -7.42
C TYR A 354 -28.41 2.10 -8.45
N PHE A 355 -28.75 0.87 -8.81
CA PHE A 355 -28.03 0.11 -9.82
C PHE A 355 -28.16 0.73 -11.23
N GLU A 356 -29.32 1.22 -11.62
CA GLU A 356 -29.50 1.95 -12.88
C GLU A 356 -28.71 3.26 -12.89
N GLU A 357 -28.73 4.03 -11.79
CA GLU A 357 -27.91 5.24 -11.66
C GLU A 357 -26.40 4.94 -11.79
N ILE A 358 -25.95 3.78 -11.31
CA ILE A 358 -24.56 3.31 -11.47
C ILE A 358 -24.28 2.97 -12.93
N LYS A 359 -25.15 2.23 -13.62
CA LYS A 359 -24.98 1.90 -15.05
C LYS A 359 -24.87 3.16 -15.90
N ASP A 360 -25.73 4.14 -15.68
CA ASP A 360 -25.70 5.42 -16.37
C ASP A 360 -24.40 6.18 -16.12
N TYR A 361 -23.85 6.10 -14.90
CA TYR A 361 -22.61 6.77 -14.52
C TYR A 361 -21.38 6.15 -15.15
N ILE A 362 -21.29 4.81 -15.15
CA ILE A 362 -20.11 4.10 -15.68
C ILE A 362 -20.14 4.00 -17.20
N LYS A 363 -21.30 4.17 -17.84
CA LYS A 363 -21.50 4.08 -19.31
C LYS A 363 -20.94 2.77 -19.90
N GLN A 364 -21.12 1.66 -19.18
CA GLN A 364 -20.73 0.31 -19.61
C GLN A 364 -21.89 -0.63 -19.39
N GLU A 365 -21.95 -1.65 -20.23
CA GLU A 365 -22.87 -2.75 -20.02
C GLU A 365 -22.40 -3.61 -18.86
N ILE A 366 -23.34 -4.01 -18.01
CA ILE A 366 -23.15 -4.97 -16.94
C ILE A 366 -24.02 -6.17 -17.28
N ASP A 367 -23.40 -7.30 -17.53
CA ASP A 367 -24.09 -8.51 -17.99
C ASP A 367 -24.89 -9.18 -16.87
N LEU A 368 -26.14 -9.56 -17.17
CA LEU A 368 -26.90 -10.42 -16.28
C LEU A 368 -26.34 -11.84 -16.35
N ILE A 369 -26.06 -12.41 -15.18
CA ILE A 369 -25.70 -13.83 -15.08
C ILE A 369 -26.63 -14.56 -14.11
N GLU A 370 -26.80 -15.83 -14.38
CA GLU A 370 -27.51 -16.75 -13.49
C GLU A 370 -26.53 -17.65 -12.77
N VAL A 371 -26.79 -17.88 -11.50
CA VAL A 371 -26.04 -18.83 -10.67
C VAL A 371 -27.02 -19.82 -10.05
N GLU A 372 -26.79 -21.08 -10.32
CA GLU A 372 -27.51 -22.17 -9.71
C GLU A 372 -26.64 -22.82 -8.63
N HIS A 373 -27.29 -23.43 -7.67
CA HIS A 373 -26.61 -24.22 -6.66
C HIS A 373 -26.23 -25.57 -7.28
N ASP A 374 -24.91 -25.77 -7.51
CA ASP A 374 -24.36 -27.02 -8.03
C ASP A 374 -23.52 -27.70 -6.96
N GLU A 375 -23.89 -28.92 -6.58
CA GLU A 375 -23.14 -29.72 -5.58
C GLU A 375 -21.74 -30.08 -6.06
N LYS A 376 -21.51 -30.17 -7.38
CA LYS A 376 -20.19 -30.38 -7.93
C LYS A 376 -19.31 -29.15 -7.73
N ASP A 377 -19.81 -27.96 -8.05
CA ASP A 377 -19.08 -26.72 -7.84
C ASP A 377 -18.73 -26.50 -6.36
N LYS A 378 -19.64 -26.85 -5.46
CA LYS A 378 -19.42 -26.83 -4.02
C LYS A 378 -18.33 -27.82 -3.58
N ALA A 379 -18.33 -29.03 -4.13
CA ALA A 379 -17.30 -30.03 -3.84
C ALA A 379 -15.92 -29.56 -4.31
N ASP A 380 -15.83 -29.05 -5.55
CA ASP A 380 -14.60 -28.51 -6.11
C ASP A 380 -14.08 -27.30 -5.32
N TYR A 381 -14.98 -26.41 -4.87
CA TYR A 381 -14.59 -25.29 -4.00
C TYR A 381 -14.01 -25.76 -2.67
N LYS A 382 -14.61 -26.81 -2.05
CA LYS A 382 -14.06 -27.38 -0.80
C LYS A 382 -12.68 -27.98 -0.99
N ILE A 383 -12.42 -28.63 -2.12
CA ILE A 383 -11.07 -29.14 -2.45
C ILE A 383 -10.08 -27.97 -2.50
N LYS A 384 -10.42 -26.91 -3.26
CA LYS A 384 -9.59 -25.72 -3.35
C LYS A 384 -9.31 -25.07 -2.00
N VAL A 385 -10.31 -24.96 -1.13
CA VAL A 385 -10.14 -24.41 0.23
C VAL A 385 -9.20 -25.27 1.08
N ASN A 386 -9.24 -26.60 0.94
CA ASN A 386 -8.32 -27.48 1.64
C ASN A 386 -6.89 -27.33 1.12
N GLU A 387 -6.69 -27.23 -0.19
CA GLU A 387 -5.39 -26.94 -0.80
C GLU A 387 -4.82 -25.60 -0.30
N LEU A 388 -5.65 -24.56 -0.17
CA LEU A 388 -5.24 -23.27 0.40
C LEU A 388 -4.83 -23.41 1.88
N LYS A 389 -5.54 -24.23 2.68
CA LYS A 389 -5.17 -24.49 4.07
C LYS A 389 -3.85 -25.25 4.20
N GLU A 390 -3.61 -26.23 3.34
CA GLU A 390 -2.37 -26.98 3.29
C GLU A 390 -1.21 -26.17 2.72
N GLY A 391 -1.47 -25.39 1.67
CA GLY A 391 -0.50 -24.47 1.05
C GLY A 391 -0.08 -23.34 1.99
N SER A 392 -0.99 -22.79 2.80
CA SER A 392 -0.67 -21.76 3.79
C SER A 392 0.24 -22.25 4.91
N SER A 393 0.26 -23.57 5.18
CA SER A 393 1.23 -24.18 6.11
C SER A 393 2.63 -24.39 5.50
N LEU A 394 2.77 -24.31 4.16
CA LEU A 394 4.02 -24.50 3.43
C LEU A 394 4.56 -23.22 2.79
N SER A 395 3.71 -22.21 2.54
CA SER A 395 4.09 -20.93 1.94
C SER A 395 4.21 -19.81 2.97
N THR A 396 5.20 -19.90 3.86
CA THR A 396 5.78 -18.72 4.49
C THR A 396 6.66 -18.00 3.47
N ASN A 397 6.16 -17.74 2.26
CA ASN A 397 6.79 -16.82 1.34
C ASN A 397 6.44 -15.41 1.82
N SER A 398 7.24 -14.95 2.76
CA SER A 398 7.36 -13.58 3.21
C SER A 398 7.62 -12.64 2.01
N ASP A 399 7.46 -11.34 2.21
CA ASP A 399 7.82 -10.24 1.30
C ASP A 399 9.22 -10.34 0.63
N GLU A 400 9.96 -11.40 0.91
CA GLU A 400 11.31 -11.72 0.41
C GLU A 400 11.36 -12.04 -1.09
N ASP A 401 10.28 -12.56 -1.67
CA ASP A 401 10.26 -12.90 -3.10
C ASP A 401 10.10 -11.70 -4.04
N LYS A 402 9.70 -10.53 -3.54
CA LYS A 402 9.65 -9.31 -4.37
C LYS A 402 11.01 -8.93 -4.97
N PHE A 403 12.09 -9.33 -4.32
CA PHE A 403 13.46 -9.06 -4.77
C PHE A 403 14.17 -10.28 -5.39
N GLY A 404 13.45 -11.40 -5.65
CA GLY A 404 13.95 -12.55 -6.41
C GLY A 404 15.27 -13.14 -5.88
N GLY A 405 15.50 -13.11 -4.57
CA GLY A 405 16.76 -13.55 -3.97
C GLY A 405 17.94 -12.58 -4.14
N GLU A 406 17.76 -11.44 -4.81
CA GLU A 406 18.78 -10.38 -4.92
C GLU A 406 19.14 -9.76 -3.56
N ILE A 407 18.17 -9.75 -2.64
CA ILE A 407 18.33 -9.19 -1.29
C ILE A 407 17.84 -10.22 -0.29
N THR A 408 18.67 -10.52 0.71
CA THR A 408 18.31 -11.37 1.84
C THR A 408 18.36 -10.55 3.12
N LYS A 409 17.27 -10.46 3.85
CA LYS A 409 17.23 -9.79 5.15
C LYS A 409 17.70 -10.73 6.25
N ILE A 410 18.68 -10.31 7.02
CA ILE A 410 19.30 -11.09 8.08
C ILE A 410 18.96 -10.50 9.44
N HIS A 411 18.46 -11.35 10.33
CA HIS A 411 18.28 -11.07 11.74
C HIS A 411 19.56 -11.37 12.51
N ILE A 412 20.02 -10.44 13.32
CA ILE A 412 21.18 -10.56 14.19
C ILE A 412 20.70 -10.39 15.63
N ASN A 413 20.84 -11.40 16.48
CA ASN A 413 20.36 -11.40 17.87
C ASN A 413 21.22 -10.51 18.79
N ILE A 414 21.42 -9.24 18.40
CA ILE A 414 22.11 -8.22 19.20
C ILE A 414 21.58 -6.83 18.83
N GLY A 415 21.34 -5.96 19.82
CA GLY A 415 20.73 -4.67 19.61
C GLY A 415 21.21 -3.57 20.55
N LYS A 416 20.45 -2.45 20.66
CA LYS A 416 20.77 -1.25 21.45
C LYS A 416 21.08 -1.52 22.90
N LYS A 417 20.38 -2.47 23.56
CA LYS A 417 20.66 -2.85 24.96
C LYS A 417 22.09 -3.34 25.19
N LYS A 418 22.73 -3.83 24.14
CA LYS A 418 24.15 -4.23 24.16
C LYS A 418 25.08 -3.10 23.70
N LYS A 419 24.56 -1.86 23.56
CA LYS A 419 25.27 -0.66 23.09
C LYS A 419 25.88 -0.83 21.68
N ILE A 420 25.15 -1.50 20.79
CA ILE A 420 25.55 -1.70 19.39
C ILE A 420 25.11 -0.49 18.55
N ARG A 421 25.98 -0.09 17.64
CA ARG A 421 25.75 0.95 16.62
C ARG A 421 25.83 0.34 15.22
N ILE A 422 25.34 1.06 14.22
CA ILE A 422 25.38 0.62 12.81
C ILE A 422 26.82 0.30 12.36
N GLY A 423 27.80 1.13 12.72
CA GLY A 423 29.20 0.88 12.39
C GLY A 423 29.77 -0.40 12.99
N ASP A 424 29.29 -0.84 14.17
CA ASP A 424 29.74 -2.10 14.78
C ASP A 424 29.24 -3.32 13.97
N ILE A 425 28.02 -3.22 13.37
CA ILE A 425 27.46 -4.26 12.50
C ILE A 425 28.17 -4.26 11.15
N VAL A 426 28.38 -3.09 10.55
CA VAL A 426 29.11 -2.94 9.28
C VAL A 426 30.52 -3.50 9.41
N GLY A 427 31.24 -3.13 10.49
CA GLY A 427 32.57 -3.66 10.74
C GLY A 427 32.60 -5.18 10.94
N ALA A 428 31.61 -5.73 11.64
CA ALA A 428 31.51 -7.18 11.85
C ALA A 428 31.27 -7.93 10.54
N LEU A 429 30.40 -7.41 9.67
CA LEU A 429 30.06 -8.05 8.40
C LEU A 429 31.18 -7.91 7.36
N ASN A 430 31.86 -6.76 7.30
CA ASN A 430 33.00 -6.56 6.39
C ASN A 430 34.22 -7.43 6.74
N ASN A 431 34.29 -7.98 7.96
CA ASN A 431 35.33 -8.92 8.35
C ASN A 431 35.05 -10.36 7.89
N ILE A 432 33.89 -10.60 7.24
CA ILE A 432 33.50 -11.90 6.74
C ILE A 432 33.87 -11.99 5.26
N GLU A 433 34.46 -13.11 4.90
CA GLU A 433 34.92 -13.37 3.54
C GLU A 433 33.76 -13.23 2.54
N ASN A 434 34.01 -12.58 1.41
CA ASN A 434 33.05 -12.31 0.33
C ASN A 434 31.92 -11.29 0.62
N ILE A 435 31.92 -10.59 1.75
CA ILE A 435 31.00 -9.49 2.04
C ILE A 435 31.72 -8.16 2.03
N GLU A 436 31.37 -7.29 1.12
CA GLU A 436 31.87 -5.93 1.03
C GLU A 436 30.83 -4.90 1.50
N ASN A 437 31.27 -3.68 1.76
CA ASN A 437 30.36 -2.61 2.16
C ASN A 437 29.27 -2.31 1.10
N SER A 438 29.56 -2.56 -0.17
CA SER A 438 28.62 -2.48 -1.30
C SER A 438 27.52 -3.54 -1.26
N ASP A 439 27.75 -4.66 -0.56
CA ASP A 439 26.78 -5.74 -0.40
C ASP A 439 25.84 -5.53 0.81
N LEU A 440 26.08 -4.50 1.63
CA LEU A 440 25.26 -4.20 2.78
C LEU A 440 24.18 -3.18 2.41
N GLY A 441 22.94 -3.51 2.58
CA GLY A 441 21.77 -2.65 2.37
C GLY A 441 21.36 -1.90 3.65
N VAL A 442 20.04 -1.82 3.88
CA VAL A 442 19.47 -1.12 5.03
C VAL A 442 19.78 -1.88 6.32
N ILE A 443 20.31 -1.16 7.33
CA ILE A 443 20.58 -1.69 8.67
C ILE A 443 19.63 -1.00 9.66
N LYS A 444 18.83 -1.80 10.39
CA LYS A 444 17.96 -1.31 11.47
C LYS A 444 18.41 -1.94 12.79
N ILE A 445 18.50 -1.13 13.87
CA ILE A 445 18.89 -1.61 15.20
C ILE A 445 17.72 -1.41 16.15
N TYR A 446 17.23 -2.51 16.69
CA TYR A 446 16.20 -2.58 17.71
C TYR A 446 16.82 -2.77 19.10
N ASP A 447 16.00 -2.83 20.14
CA ASP A 447 16.51 -2.95 21.52
C ASP A 447 17.30 -4.24 21.75
N ASN A 448 16.79 -5.36 21.27
CA ASN A 448 17.34 -6.70 21.53
C ASN A 448 18.03 -7.32 20.31
N TYR A 449 17.72 -6.87 19.10
CA TYR A 449 18.22 -7.44 17.84
C TYR A 449 18.47 -6.33 16.80
N SER A 450 19.08 -6.72 15.70
CA SER A 450 19.28 -5.85 14.54
C SER A 450 18.93 -6.61 13.27
N THR A 451 18.56 -5.89 12.21
CA THR A 451 18.37 -6.46 10.89
C THR A 451 19.30 -5.80 9.89
N VAL A 452 19.76 -6.55 8.91
CA VAL A 452 20.57 -6.07 7.80
C VAL A 452 20.14 -6.74 6.50
N ASP A 453 20.05 -5.95 5.45
CA ASP A 453 19.84 -6.47 4.09
C ASP A 453 21.20 -6.81 3.49
N ILE A 454 21.38 -8.06 3.03
CA ILE A 454 22.50 -8.46 2.21
C ILE A 454 22.09 -8.47 0.75
N LEU A 455 22.80 -7.70 -0.07
CA LEU A 455 22.51 -7.46 -1.49
C LEU A 455 23.26 -8.46 -2.39
N ASN A 456 23.02 -8.35 -3.71
CA ASN A 456 23.81 -9.03 -4.76
C ASN A 456 23.79 -10.56 -4.65
N LYS A 457 22.67 -11.15 -4.23
CA LYS A 457 22.47 -12.61 -4.05
C LYS A 457 23.40 -13.29 -3.03
N LYS A 458 24.18 -12.52 -2.27
CA LYS A 458 25.16 -13.06 -1.34
C LYS A 458 24.57 -13.53 0.00
N GLY A 459 23.33 -13.16 0.32
CA GLY A 459 22.72 -13.42 1.61
C GLY A 459 22.50 -14.89 1.94
N LYS A 460 22.07 -15.70 0.99
CA LYS A 460 21.89 -17.15 1.20
C LYS A 460 23.22 -17.86 1.42
N ASP A 461 24.23 -17.55 0.62
CA ASP A 461 25.57 -18.11 0.80
C ASP A 461 26.19 -17.67 2.13
N PHE A 462 25.97 -16.41 2.52
CA PHE A 462 26.37 -15.90 3.83
C PHE A 462 25.74 -16.68 4.97
N LEU A 463 24.42 -16.96 4.94
CA LEU A 463 23.72 -17.72 5.98
C LEU A 463 24.13 -19.20 6.00
N ASN A 464 24.39 -19.80 4.86
CA ASN A 464 24.85 -21.19 4.76
C ASN A 464 26.24 -21.39 5.37
N ASN A 465 27.10 -20.36 5.26
CA ASN A 465 28.47 -20.43 5.75
C ASN A 465 28.65 -19.89 7.18
N ASN A 466 27.66 -19.18 7.73
CA ASN A 466 27.75 -18.52 9.03
C ASN A 466 26.48 -18.77 9.84
N SER A 467 26.60 -19.24 11.06
CA SER A 467 25.48 -19.35 12.03
C SER A 467 25.53 -18.26 13.09
N GLU A 468 26.68 -17.63 13.27
CA GLU A 468 26.93 -16.55 14.22
C GLU A 468 27.98 -15.57 13.68
N ILE A 469 27.93 -14.32 14.15
CA ILE A 469 28.94 -13.30 13.87
C ILE A 469 29.44 -12.68 15.18
N ILE A 470 30.63 -12.08 15.13
CA ILE A 470 31.19 -11.36 16.29
C ILE A 470 30.98 -9.86 16.08
N VAL A 471 30.09 -9.27 16.87
CA VAL A 471 29.84 -7.83 16.87
C VAL A 471 30.38 -7.24 18.16
N LYS A 472 31.39 -6.36 18.08
CA LYS A 472 31.98 -5.69 19.24
C LYS A 472 32.39 -6.69 20.33
N ASN A 473 33.13 -7.73 19.95
CA ASN A 473 33.59 -8.83 20.82
C ASN A 473 32.46 -9.65 21.47
N LYS A 474 31.25 -9.61 20.94
CA LYS A 474 30.11 -10.42 21.40
C LYS A 474 29.62 -11.32 20.29
N LYS A 475 29.44 -12.58 20.59
CA LYS A 475 28.81 -13.53 19.66
C LYS A 475 27.33 -13.23 19.51
N ALA A 476 26.86 -13.14 18.30
CA ALA A 476 25.46 -12.91 17.93
C ALA A 476 25.02 -13.96 16.91
N LYS A 477 23.99 -14.71 17.23
CA LYS A 477 23.37 -15.66 16.30
C LYS A 477 22.72 -14.88 15.16
N ILE A 478 22.84 -15.45 13.98
CA ILE A 478 22.21 -14.91 12.77
C ILE A 478 21.23 -15.92 12.19
N ARG A 479 20.21 -15.43 11.54
CA ARG A 479 19.24 -16.20 10.79
C ARG A 479 18.60 -15.32 9.73
N GLU A 480 17.94 -15.93 8.79
CA GLU A 480 17.05 -15.19 7.89
C GLU A 480 15.90 -14.56 8.69
N GLU A 481 15.60 -13.29 8.43
CA GLU A 481 14.45 -12.61 9.01
C GLU A 481 13.21 -13.07 8.23
N LYS A 482 12.34 -13.80 8.90
CA LYS A 482 11.08 -14.28 8.33
C LYS A 482 9.95 -13.30 8.54
#